data_a286e965c2c60364a52ff1dc67c08bdb
#
_entry.id   a286e965c2c60364a52ff1dc67c08bdb
#
_cell.length_a   1.000
_cell.length_b   1.000
_cell.length_c   1.000
_cell.angle_alpha   90.00
_cell.angle_beta   90.00
_cell.angle_gamma   90.00
#
_symmetry.space_group_name_H-M   'P 1'
#
loop_
_entity.id
_entity.type
_entity.pdbx_description
1 polymer ?
#
loop_
_entity_poly.entity_id
_entity_poly.type
_entity_poly.pdbx_seq_one_letter_code
_entity_poly.pdbx_strand_id
1 'polypeptide(L)'
;MNDNLNIILTRIDNRLVHGQVGLTWTATLGANLIVVIDDIAANDTLQQKLMEAVAKSSSAQIRFFTVDQFVSIMDNATADQKIFIVVHSPIGVQRLLEKGVPIKTVNVGNMHYERGKMPLNRKVYVDEADLEALKMIESYQVQLFIQDVPGAVSEKLVNIKDIKFKL
;
A
#
# COMPACT_ATOMS: atom_id res chain seq x y z
N MET A 1 15.40 5.35 -15.44
CA MET A 1 14.39 4.50 -14.80
C MET A 1 14.87 3.06 -14.86
N ASN A 2 14.79 2.33 -13.80
CA ASN A 2 15.23 0.93 -13.75
C ASN A 2 14.11 0.02 -14.28
N ASP A 3 14.32 -0.61 -15.42
CA ASP A 3 13.36 -1.56 -16.02
C ASP A 3 13.20 -2.84 -15.19
N ASN A 4 14.10 -3.07 -14.22
CA ASN A 4 14.04 -4.20 -13.30
C ASN A 4 13.11 -3.99 -12.09
N LEU A 5 12.63 -2.76 -11.87
CA LEU A 5 11.75 -2.49 -10.73
C LEU A 5 10.35 -3.09 -10.99
N ASN A 6 10.08 -4.22 -10.38
CA ASN A 6 8.85 -4.96 -10.56
C ASN A 6 7.95 -4.84 -9.31
N ILE A 7 7.10 -3.84 -9.30
CA ILE A 7 6.08 -3.64 -8.27
C ILE A 7 4.81 -4.38 -8.71
N ILE A 8 4.51 -5.50 -8.06
CA ILE A 8 3.35 -6.33 -8.39
C ILE A 8 2.06 -5.68 -7.93
N LEU A 9 2.05 -5.17 -6.70
CA LEU A 9 0.90 -4.53 -6.08
C LEU A 9 1.36 -3.55 -5.01
N THR A 10 0.63 -2.47 -4.85
CA THR A 10 0.74 -1.57 -3.69
C THR A 10 -0.57 -1.63 -2.91
N ARG A 11 -0.48 -1.96 -1.61
CA ARG A 11 -1.63 -2.07 -0.72
C ARG A 11 -1.62 -0.95 0.32
N ILE A 12 -2.75 -0.30 0.47
CA ILE A 12 -3.03 0.62 1.58
C ILE A 12 -3.66 -0.19 2.71
N ASP A 13 -3.01 -0.21 3.86
CA ASP A 13 -3.53 -0.83 5.08
C ASP A 13 -2.98 -0.07 6.29
N ASN A 14 -3.84 0.54 7.08
CA ASN A 14 -3.39 1.35 8.21
C ASN A 14 -2.79 0.55 9.38
N ARG A 15 -2.82 -0.78 9.31
CA ARG A 15 -2.07 -1.66 10.21
C ARG A 15 -0.75 -2.17 9.62
N LEU A 16 -0.44 -1.80 8.36
CA LEU A 16 0.71 -2.29 7.60
C LEU A 16 0.69 -3.82 7.47
N VAL A 17 1.81 -4.51 7.71
CA VAL A 17 1.88 -5.98 7.62
C VAL A 17 1.46 -6.59 8.93
N HIS A 18 0.35 -7.31 8.95
CA HIS A 18 -0.20 -7.91 10.15
C HIS A 18 -0.92 -9.23 9.82
N GLY A 19 -0.87 -10.19 10.74
CA GLY A 19 -1.63 -11.43 10.75
C GLY A 19 -1.68 -12.16 9.40
N GLN A 20 -2.76 -12.87 9.18
CA GLN A 20 -2.97 -13.67 7.98
C GLN A 20 -3.14 -12.84 6.71
N VAL A 21 -3.61 -11.59 6.82
CA VAL A 21 -3.86 -10.71 5.66
C VAL A 21 -2.58 -10.49 4.85
N GLY A 22 -1.48 -10.10 5.54
CA GLY A 22 -0.19 -9.89 4.89
C GLY A 22 0.33 -11.16 4.23
N LEU A 23 0.24 -12.30 4.91
CA LEU A 23 0.69 -13.60 4.40
C LEU A 23 -0.12 -14.05 3.19
N THR A 24 -1.45 -13.92 3.25
CA THR A 24 -2.33 -14.36 2.17
C THR A 24 -2.10 -13.55 0.90
N TRP A 25 -1.96 -12.22 1.01
CA TRP A 25 -1.62 -11.39 -0.15
C TRP A 25 -0.26 -11.73 -0.73
N THR A 26 0.75 -11.87 0.10
CA THR A 26 2.12 -12.22 -0.34
C THR A 26 2.14 -13.54 -1.11
N ALA A 27 1.46 -14.57 -0.59
CA ALA A 27 1.38 -15.87 -1.24
C ALA A 27 0.60 -15.82 -2.58
N THR A 28 -0.56 -15.17 -2.58
CA THR A 28 -1.41 -15.05 -3.79
C THR A 28 -0.71 -14.29 -4.90
N LEU A 29 0.04 -13.25 -4.56
CA LEU A 29 0.80 -12.47 -5.53
C LEU A 29 2.07 -13.17 -6.02
N GLY A 30 2.55 -14.18 -5.32
CA GLY A 30 3.86 -14.77 -5.56
C GLY A 30 5.00 -13.76 -5.30
N ALA A 31 4.79 -12.83 -4.40
CA ALA A 31 5.81 -11.85 -4.04
C ALA A 31 6.94 -12.50 -3.25
N ASN A 32 8.17 -12.11 -3.52
CA ASN A 32 9.36 -12.55 -2.77
C ASN A 32 9.99 -11.43 -1.92
N LEU A 33 9.48 -10.21 -2.05
CA LEU A 33 9.93 -9.05 -1.28
C LEU A 33 8.73 -8.18 -0.88
N ILE A 34 8.50 -8.08 0.42
CA ILE A 34 7.56 -7.12 1.00
C ILE A 34 8.33 -5.86 1.32
N VAL A 35 7.86 -4.72 0.83
CA VAL A 35 8.45 -3.42 1.13
C VAL A 35 7.43 -2.56 1.85
N VAL A 36 7.67 -2.32 3.13
CA VAL A 36 6.86 -1.40 3.94
C VAL A 36 7.43 0.00 3.79
N ILE A 37 6.64 0.91 3.26
CA ILE A 37 7.04 2.31 3.08
C ILE A 37 6.19 3.17 4.00
N ASP A 38 6.79 3.56 5.12
CA ASP A 38 6.14 4.36 6.14
C ASP A 38 7.21 5.08 6.98
N ASP A 39 7.13 6.39 7.07
CA ASP A 39 8.14 7.21 7.72
C ASP A 39 8.28 6.91 9.23
N ILE A 40 7.18 6.47 9.87
CA ILE A 40 7.21 6.08 11.29
C ILE A 40 7.80 4.68 11.44
N ALA A 41 7.27 3.69 10.72
CA ALA A 41 7.72 2.30 10.81
C ALA A 41 9.19 2.13 10.41
N ALA A 42 9.69 2.92 9.45
CA ALA A 42 11.10 2.91 9.05
C ALA A 42 12.06 3.30 10.18
N ASN A 43 11.57 3.95 11.22
CA ASN A 43 12.34 4.40 12.39
C ASN A 43 11.90 3.72 13.71
N ASP A 44 11.02 2.72 13.63
CA ASP A 44 10.50 2.00 14.80
C ASP A 44 10.94 0.53 14.78
N THR A 45 12.01 0.24 15.49
CA THR A 45 12.61 -1.11 15.55
C THR A 45 11.64 -2.16 16.10
N LEU A 46 10.81 -1.80 17.10
CA LEU A 46 9.85 -2.73 17.68
C LEU A 46 8.76 -3.11 16.67
N GLN A 47 8.22 -2.11 15.98
CA GLN A 47 7.20 -2.33 14.95
C GLN A 47 7.77 -3.18 13.79
N GLN A 48 9.00 -2.93 13.38
CA GLN A 48 9.69 -3.73 12.37
C GLN A 48 9.84 -5.20 12.80
N LYS A 49 10.28 -5.45 14.03
CA LYS A 49 10.39 -6.83 14.56
C LYS A 49 9.08 -7.59 14.58
N LEU A 50 7.97 -6.92 14.91
CA LEU A 50 6.63 -7.52 14.87
C LEU A 50 6.24 -7.89 13.44
N MET A 51 6.48 -7.02 12.48
CA MET A 51 6.20 -7.31 11.06
C MET A 51 7.14 -8.39 10.49
N GLU A 52 8.40 -8.38 10.87
CA GLU A 52 9.36 -9.44 10.50
C GLU A 52 8.91 -10.81 11.01
N ALA A 53 8.38 -10.87 12.24
CA ALA A 53 7.84 -12.10 12.80
C ALA A 53 6.66 -12.65 11.97
N VAL A 54 5.78 -11.77 11.51
CA VAL A 54 4.69 -12.13 10.59
C VAL A 54 5.25 -12.64 9.27
N ALA A 55 6.20 -11.94 8.67
CA ALA A 55 6.79 -12.28 7.37
C ALA A 55 7.58 -13.61 7.38
N LYS A 56 8.10 -14.04 8.54
CA LYS A 56 8.80 -15.33 8.67
C LYS A 56 7.97 -16.53 8.25
N SER A 57 6.65 -16.46 8.35
CA SER A 57 5.75 -17.54 7.90
C SER A 57 5.56 -17.56 6.39
N SER A 58 6.06 -16.57 5.68
CA SER A 58 6.10 -16.52 4.21
C SER A 58 7.51 -16.82 3.71
N SER A 59 7.63 -17.05 2.41
CA SER A 59 8.93 -17.17 1.74
C SER A 59 9.53 -15.82 1.33
N ALA A 60 8.82 -14.72 1.60
CA ALA A 60 9.24 -13.39 1.21
C ALA A 60 10.15 -12.74 2.26
N GLN A 61 11.11 -11.97 1.79
CA GLN A 61 11.85 -11.04 2.62
C GLN A 61 11.00 -9.80 2.91
N ILE A 62 11.32 -9.08 3.97
CA ILE A 62 10.66 -7.81 4.30
C ILE A 62 11.72 -6.72 4.53
N ARG A 63 11.44 -5.52 4.03
CA ARG A 63 12.28 -4.33 4.22
C ARG A 63 11.42 -3.12 4.54
N PHE A 64 12.02 -2.16 5.23
CA PHE A 64 11.34 -0.97 5.73
C PHE A 64 12.08 0.28 5.24
N PHE A 65 11.33 1.23 4.69
CA PHE A 65 11.90 2.47 4.18
C PHE A 65 10.97 3.65 4.46
N THR A 66 11.54 4.83 4.63
CA THR A 66 10.80 6.06 4.40
C THR A 66 10.54 6.21 2.89
N VAL A 67 9.64 7.10 2.50
CA VAL A 67 9.42 7.41 1.08
C VAL A 67 10.72 7.84 0.40
N ASP A 68 11.46 8.74 1.03
CA ASP A 68 12.71 9.27 0.46
C ASP A 68 13.80 8.19 0.34
N GLN A 69 13.93 7.32 1.34
CA GLN A 69 14.86 6.19 1.28
C GLN A 69 14.52 5.26 0.12
N PHE A 70 13.25 4.88 -0.02
CA PHE A 70 12.84 3.99 -1.11
C PHE A 70 13.14 4.59 -2.47
N VAL A 71 12.78 5.85 -2.69
CA VAL A 71 13.05 6.56 -3.95
C VAL A 71 14.54 6.60 -4.26
N SER A 72 15.40 6.80 -3.25
CA SER A 72 16.85 6.88 -3.45
C SER A 72 17.49 5.55 -3.87
N ILE A 73 16.84 4.42 -3.58
CA ILE A 73 17.40 3.08 -3.84
C ILE A 73 16.63 2.25 -4.85
N MET A 74 15.45 2.69 -5.28
CA MET A 74 14.58 1.89 -6.16
C MET A 74 15.26 1.48 -7.48
N ASP A 75 16.20 2.29 -7.96
CA ASP A 75 16.96 1.97 -9.17
C ASP A 75 17.97 0.82 -8.97
N ASN A 76 18.21 0.39 -7.74
CA ASN A 76 19.04 -0.77 -7.43
C ASN A 76 18.24 -2.09 -7.44
N ALA A 77 16.96 -2.06 -7.74
CA ALA A 77 16.13 -3.26 -7.81
C ALA A 77 16.65 -4.23 -8.89
N THR A 78 16.58 -5.52 -8.58
CA THR A 78 16.98 -6.60 -9.48
C THR A 78 15.77 -7.27 -10.13
N ALA A 79 15.97 -7.85 -11.31
CA ALA A 79 14.87 -8.41 -12.13
C ALA A 79 14.13 -9.59 -11.45
N ASP A 80 14.78 -10.27 -10.51
CA ASP A 80 14.19 -11.38 -9.76
C ASP A 80 13.29 -10.92 -8.59
N GLN A 81 13.37 -9.65 -8.20
CA GLN A 81 12.54 -9.12 -7.13
C GLN A 81 11.10 -8.90 -7.58
N LYS A 82 10.17 -9.55 -6.91
CA LYS A 82 8.72 -9.40 -7.07
C LYS A 82 8.19 -8.66 -5.85
N ILE A 83 7.99 -7.37 -6.01
CA ILE A 83 7.80 -6.45 -4.89
C ILE A 83 6.31 -6.23 -4.60
N PHE A 84 5.94 -6.48 -3.35
CA PHE A 84 4.66 -6.11 -2.77
C PHE A 84 4.88 -4.93 -1.81
N ILE A 85 4.40 -3.75 -2.19
CA ILE A 85 4.49 -2.54 -1.37
C ILE A 85 3.29 -2.46 -0.43
N VAL A 86 3.54 -2.17 0.83
CA VAL A 86 2.50 -1.88 1.84
C VAL A 86 2.75 -0.50 2.42
N VAL A 87 1.70 0.33 2.40
CA VAL A 87 1.72 1.70 2.93
C VAL A 87 0.57 1.90 3.93
N HIS A 88 0.74 2.85 4.83
CA HIS A 88 -0.24 3.13 5.88
C HIS A 88 -1.51 3.83 5.37
N SER A 89 -1.39 4.71 4.39
CA SER A 89 -2.48 5.57 3.93
C SER A 89 -2.36 5.95 2.45
N PRO A 90 -3.44 6.48 1.84
CA PRO A 90 -3.38 7.00 0.48
C PRO A 90 -2.31 8.07 0.27
N ILE A 91 -2.02 8.86 1.30
CA ILE A 91 -0.99 9.91 1.24
C ILE A 91 0.38 9.31 0.95
N GLY A 92 0.69 8.13 1.49
CA GLY A 92 1.94 7.43 1.18
C GLY A 92 2.05 7.08 -0.30
N VAL A 93 0.97 6.58 -0.91
CA VAL A 93 0.91 6.29 -2.35
C VAL A 93 1.08 7.56 -3.18
N GLN A 94 0.36 8.61 -2.82
CA GLN A 94 0.47 9.91 -3.49
C GLN A 94 1.92 10.40 -3.53
N ARG A 95 2.60 10.39 -2.39
CA ARG A 95 4.00 10.82 -2.27
C ARG A 95 4.93 9.99 -3.16
N LEU A 96 4.71 8.68 -3.23
CA LEU A 96 5.49 7.80 -4.11
C LEU A 96 5.26 8.12 -5.58
N LEU A 97 4.02 8.32 -6.00
CA LEU A 97 3.69 8.68 -7.39
C LEU A 97 4.28 10.04 -7.79
N GLU A 98 4.18 11.04 -6.91
CA GLU A 98 4.76 12.37 -7.15
C GLU A 98 6.28 12.32 -7.31
N LYS A 99 6.95 11.34 -6.73
CA LYS A 99 8.39 11.10 -6.85
C LYS A 99 8.76 10.13 -7.98
N GLY A 100 7.80 9.77 -8.82
CA GLY A 100 8.05 8.98 -10.03
C GLY A 100 8.11 7.47 -9.83
N VAL A 101 7.65 6.95 -8.69
CA VAL A 101 7.56 5.50 -8.50
C VAL A 101 6.48 4.92 -9.42
N PRO A 102 6.80 3.91 -10.26
CA PRO A 102 5.89 3.42 -11.28
C PRO A 102 4.84 2.46 -10.73
N ILE A 103 3.94 2.96 -9.90
CA ILE A 103 2.82 2.21 -9.34
C ILE A 103 1.70 2.14 -10.38
N LYS A 104 1.21 0.93 -10.68
CA LYS A 104 0.15 0.70 -11.67
C LYS A 104 -1.18 0.33 -11.04
N THR A 105 -1.15 -0.39 -9.94
CA THR A 105 -2.34 -0.91 -9.27
C THR A 105 -2.24 -0.71 -7.77
N VAL A 106 -3.30 -0.19 -7.17
CA VAL A 106 -3.39 0.04 -5.73
C VAL A 106 -4.61 -0.68 -5.17
N ASN A 107 -4.35 -1.54 -4.22
CA ASN A 107 -5.37 -2.17 -3.39
C ASN A 107 -5.62 -1.32 -2.14
N VAL A 108 -6.86 -0.89 -1.94
CA VAL A 108 -7.30 -0.30 -0.68
C VAL A 108 -7.82 -1.43 0.19
N GLY A 109 -7.00 -1.84 1.16
CA GLY A 109 -7.29 -3.00 1.98
C GLY A 109 -8.06 -2.67 3.24
N ASN A 110 -7.52 -1.77 4.04
CA ASN A 110 -8.08 -1.47 5.34
C ASN A 110 -7.76 -0.03 5.74
N MET A 111 -8.80 0.74 5.97
CA MET A 111 -8.73 2.09 6.50
C MET A 111 -9.78 2.21 7.59
N HIS A 112 -9.37 2.04 8.86
CA HIS A 112 -10.28 1.99 9.99
C HIS A 112 -11.07 3.27 10.18
N TYR A 113 -12.26 3.11 10.77
CA TYR A 113 -13.02 4.25 11.24
C TYR A 113 -12.24 5.01 12.34
N GLU A 114 -12.21 6.31 12.18
CA GLU A 114 -11.82 7.26 13.20
C GLU A 114 -12.82 8.41 13.20
N ARG A 115 -12.91 9.13 14.30
CA ARG A 115 -13.80 10.30 14.39
C ARG A 115 -13.44 11.31 13.29
N GLY A 116 -14.45 11.76 12.54
CA GLY A 116 -14.25 12.73 11.45
C GLY A 116 -14.01 12.05 10.08
N LYS A 117 -14.11 10.73 9.99
CA LYS A 117 -14.02 10.00 8.72
C LYS A 117 -15.39 9.57 8.22
N MET A 118 -15.56 9.61 6.90
CA MET A 118 -16.75 9.08 6.24
C MET A 118 -16.47 7.72 5.59
N PRO A 119 -17.46 6.82 5.48
CA PRO A 119 -17.27 5.53 4.82
C PRO A 119 -17.26 5.68 3.29
N LEU A 120 -16.33 4.99 2.64
CA LEU A 120 -16.44 4.61 1.22
C LEU A 120 -17.08 3.23 1.08
N ASN A 121 -16.82 2.34 2.02
CA ASN A 121 -17.50 1.06 2.21
C ASN A 121 -17.36 0.63 3.69
N ARG A 122 -17.71 -0.63 4.00
CA ARG A 122 -17.71 -1.15 5.38
C ARG A 122 -16.33 -1.18 6.06
N LYS A 123 -15.23 -1.16 5.28
CA LYS A 123 -13.86 -1.31 5.80
C LYS A 123 -12.96 -0.14 5.47
N VAL A 124 -13.45 0.80 4.67
CA VAL A 124 -12.68 1.94 4.19
C VAL A 124 -13.35 3.23 4.57
N TYR A 125 -12.74 3.93 5.50
CA TYR A 125 -13.16 5.24 6.00
C TYR A 125 -12.09 6.27 5.66
N VAL A 126 -12.51 7.41 5.19
CA VAL A 126 -11.61 8.47 4.72
C VAL A 126 -11.91 9.79 5.41
N ASP A 127 -10.88 10.54 5.71
CA ASP A 127 -11.00 11.97 5.95
C ASP A 127 -10.83 12.73 4.62
N GLU A 128 -10.87 14.05 4.70
CA GLU A 128 -10.74 14.89 3.50
C GLU A 128 -9.37 14.73 2.84
N ALA A 129 -8.30 14.63 3.63
CA ALA A 129 -6.95 14.44 3.11
C ALA A 129 -6.78 13.07 2.42
N ASP A 130 -7.33 12.01 3.00
CA ASP A 130 -7.36 10.67 2.38
C ASP A 130 -8.09 10.70 1.04
N LEU A 131 -9.26 11.35 0.99
CA LEU A 131 -10.07 11.42 -0.24
C LEU A 131 -9.34 12.19 -1.33
N GLU A 132 -8.72 13.32 -1.01
CA GLU A 132 -7.95 14.10 -1.98
C GLU A 132 -6.73 13.31 -2.49
N ALA A 133 -6.06 12.55 -1.61
CA ALA A 133 -4.98 11.66 -2.01
C ALA A 133 -5.47 10.56 -2.97
N LEU A 134 -6.62 9.94 -2.71
CA LEU A 134 -7.22 8.94 -3.62
C LEU A 134 -7.57 9.54 -4.98
N LYS A 135 -8.10 10.77 -5.02
CA LYS A 135 -8.35 11.50 -6.27
C LYS A 135 -7.06 11.75 -7.05
N MET A 136 -6.00 12.15 -6.34
CA MET A 136 -4.69 12.35 -6.96
C MET A 136 -4.15 11.03 -7.55
N ILE A 137 -4.27 9.92 -6.83
CA ILE A 137 -3.85 8.59 -7.31
C ILE A 137 -4.63 8.22 -8.58
N GLU A 138 -5.94 8.43 -8.60
CA GLU A 138 -6.76 8.18 -9.80
C GLU A 138 -6.28 9.00 -11.01
N SER A 139 -5.85 10.24 -10.78
CA SER A 139 -5.36 11.13 -11.83
C SER A 139 -4.07 10.65 -12.51
N TYR A 140 -3.29 9.81 -11.84
CA TYR A 140 -2.11 9.15 -12.41
C TYR A 140 -2.45 7.91 -13.25
N GLN A 141 -3.73 7.65 -13.52
CA GLN A 141 -4.21 6.47 -14.25
C GLN A 141 -3.86 5.14 -13.56
N VAL A 142 -3.75 5.17 -12.24
CA VAL A 142 -3.56 3.99 -11.40
C VAL A 142 -4.90 3.28 -11.22
N GLN A 143 -4.90 1.97 -11.35
CA GLN A 143 -6.08 1.16 -11.04
C GLN A 143 -6.25 1.06 -9.52
N LEU A 144 -7.41 1.45 -9.03
CA LEU A 144 -7.78 1.39 -7.62
C LEU A 144 -8.90 0.38 -7.39
N PHE A 145 -8.76 -0.47 -6.40
CA PHE A 145 -9.82 -1.39 -5.98
C PHE A 145 -9.80 -1.63 -4.47
N ILE A 146 -10.97 -1.84 -3.90
CA ILE A 146 -11.13 -2.22 -2.49
C ILE A 146 -11.26 -3.73 -2.43
N GLN A 147 -10.42 -4.36 -1.64
CA GLN A 147 -10.48 -5.80 -1.34
C GLN A 147 -9.70 -6.08 -0.06
N ASP A 148 -10.33 -6.74 0.89
CA ASP A 148 -9.71 -7.03 2.19
C ASP A 148 -8.65 -8.12 2.04
N VAL A 149 -9.07 -9.30 1.62
CA VAL A 149 -8.22 -10.46 1.39
C VAL A 149 -8.46 -11.03 0.00
N PRO A 150 -7.48 -11.74 -0.58
CA PRO A 150 -7.69 -12.46 -1.84
C PRO A 150 -8.88 -13.44 -1.71
N GLY A 151 -9.74 -13.45 -2.72
CA GLY A 151 -10.97 -14.24 -2.69
C GLY A 151 -12.19 -13.55 -2.08
N ALA A 152 -12.01 -12.48 -1.35
CA ALA A 152 -13.11 -11.62 -0.92
C ALA A 152 -13.65 -10.80 -2.10
N VAL A 153 -14.83 -10.17 -1.90
CA VAL A 153 -15.41 -9.28 -2.90
C VAL A 153 -14.45 -8.14 -3.22
N SER A 154 -14.16 -7.97 -4.49
CA SER A 154 -13.35 -6.87 -5.03
C SER A 154 -14.25 -5.80 -5.64
N GLU A 155 -14.02 -4.56 -5.29
CA GLU A 155 -14.80 -3.41 -5.73
C GLU A 155 -13.86 -2.39 -6.39
N LYS A 156 -14.07 -2.11 -7.68
CA LYS A 156 -13.28 -1.09 -8.36
C LYS A 156 -13.66 0.30 -7.84
N LEU A 157 -12.66 1.10 -7.52
CA LEU A 157 -12.83 2.51 -7.24
C LEU A 157 -12.63 3.31 -8.52
N VAL A 158 -13.73 3.86 -9.03
CA VAL A 158 -13.74 4.69 -10.25
C VAL A 158 -14.49 5.99 -9.98
N ASN A 159 -14.15 7.03 -10.74
CA ASN A 159 -14.78 8.34 -10.62
C ASN A 159 -14.70 8.94 -9.21
N ILE A 160 -13.59 8.71 -8.54
CA ILE A 160 -13.35 9.23 -7.17
C ILE A 160 -13.41 10.76 -7.17
N LYS A 161 -13.02 11.41 -8.27
CA LYS A 161 -13.11 12.86 -8.45
C LYS A 161 -14.51 13.42 -8.17
N ASP A 162 -15.56 12.62 -8.38
CA ASP A 162 -16.95 13.03 -8.19
C ASP A 162 -17.45 12.82 -6.75
N ILE A 163 -16.65 12.13 -5.92
CA ILE A 163 -16.99 11.90 -4.51
C ILE A 163 -16.70 13.17 -3.72
N LYS A 164 -17.71 13.62 -2.95
CA LYS A 164 -17.60 14.75 -2.06
C LYS A 164 -17.50 14.28 -0.62
N PHE A 165 -16.56 14.88 0.12
CA PHE A 165 -16.45 14.62 1.55
C PHE A 165 -17.67 15.18 2.28
N LYS A 166 -18.31 14.34 3.09
CA LYS A 166 -19.46 14.69 3.93
C LYS A 166 -19.40 13.92 5.24
N LEU A 167 -19.56 14.61 6.34
CA LEU A 167 -19.76 14.03 7.66
C LEU A 167 -21.23 13.94 8.03
#